data_5bb80f1910f3d022ad13e0267e88670f
#
_entry.id   5bb80f1910f3d022ad13e0267e88670f
#
_cell.length_a   1.000
_cell.length_b   1.000
_cell.length_c   1.000
_cell.angle_alpha   90.00
_cell.angle_beta   90.00
_cell.angle_gamma   90.00
#
_symmetry.space_group_name_H-M   'P 1'
#
loop_
_entity.id
_entity.type
_entity.pdbx_description
1 polymer ?
#
loop_
_entity_poly.entity_id
_entity_poly.type
_entity_poly.pdbx_seq_one_letter_code
_entity_poly.pdbx_strand_id
1 'polypeptide(L)'
;GERSTFVDDAKWRQENASWLRRSRRVAYAIMDYMQDKGLSRNDVAEKLGVSPQYVSKILSGKVNFSFKTISEIEECLGIEVFQAAAMEA
;
A
#
# COMPACT_ATOMS: atom_id res chain seq x y z
N GLY A 1 9.79 -16.98 23.74
CA GLY A 1 10.19 -15.82 24.49
C GLY A 1 10.41 -14.61 23.62
N GLU A 2 10.77 -13.51 24.22
CA GLU A 2 10.98 -12.26 23.52
C GLU A 2 12.08 -12.36 22.46
N ARG A 3 13.13 -13.11 22.78
CA ARG A 3 14.24 -13.30 21.86
C ARG A 3 13.81 -14.01 20.60
N SER A 4 12.98 -15.04 20.76
CA SER A 4 12.45 -15.80 19.62
C SER A 4 11.56 -14.89 18.76
N THR A 5 10.73 -14.08 19.39
CA THR A 5 9.83 -13.17 18.68
C THR A 5 10.63 -12.18 17.83
N PHE A 6 11.72 -11.64 18.37
CA PHE A 6 12.58 -10.70 17.66
C PHE A 6 13.22 -11.34 16.42
N VAL A 7 13.76 -12.55 16.59
CA VAL A 7 14.37 -13.28 15.48
C VAL A 7 13.33 -13.66 14.44
N ASP A 8 12.18 -14.09 14.89
CA ASP A 8 11.08 -14.47 14.00
C ASP A 8 10.60 -13.28 13.18
N ASP A 9 10.52 -12.10 13.79
CA ASP A 9 10.10 -10.88 13.07
C ASP A 9 11.10 -10.51 11.98
N ALA A 10 12.38 -10.60 12.27
CA ALA A 10 13.41 -10.30 11.29
C ALA A 10 13.39 -11.29 10.13
N LYS A 11 13.24 -12.57 10.46
CA LYS A 11 13.15 -13.62 9.46
C LYS A 11 11.91 -13.45 8.61
N TRP A 12 10.78 -13.16 9.25
CA TRP A 12 9.51 -12.96 8.54
C TRP A 12 9.64 -11.81 7.53
N ARG A 13 10.22 -10.68 7.94
CA ARG A 13 10.40 -9.53 7.05
C ARG A 13 11.30 -9.88 5.87
N GLN A 14 12.35 -10.64 6.11
CA GLN A 14 13.26 -11.04 5.06
C GLN A 14 12.56 -11.95 4.05
N GLU A 15 11.78 -12.91 4.55
CA GLU A 15 11.05 -13.83 3.69
C GLU A 15 9.94 -13.15 2.90
N ASN A 16 9.41 -12.04 3.41
CA ASN A 16 8.29 -11.33 2.81
C ASN A 16 8.69 -10.00 2.17
N ALA A 17 9.99 -9.75 2.04
CA ALA A 17 10.51 -8.47 1.55
C ALA A 17 9.96 -8.08 0.19
N SER A 18 9.77 -9.04 -0.69
CA SER A 18 9.32 -8.79 -2.05
C SER A 18 7.94 -8.16 -2.11
N TRP A 19 6.95 -8.80 -1.47
CA TRP A 19 5.60 -8.27 -1.52
C TRP A 19 5.43 -7.05 -0.60
N LEU A 20 6.20 -6.95 0.49
CA LEU A 20 6.19 -5.77 1.34
C LEU A 20 6.66 -4.54 0.56
N ARG A 21 7.66 -4.70 -0.28
CA ARG A 21 8.15 -3.62 -1.12
C ARG A 21 7.05 -3.12 -2.05
N ARG A 22 6.28 -4.03 -2.63
CA ARG A 22 5.16 -3.68 -3.50
C ARG A 22 4.03 -3.02 -2.73
N SER A 23 3.77 -3.50 -1.51
CA SER A 23 2.76 -2.89 -0.65
C SER A 23 3.12 -1.45 -0.31
N ARG A 24 4.39 -1.18 -0.01
CA ARG A 24 4.86 0.18 0.24
C ARG A 24 4.70 1.05 -1.00
N ARG A 25 4.87 0.49 -2.18
CA ARG A 25 4.68 1.24 -3.41
C ARG A 25 3.24 1.72 -3.56
N VAL A 26 2.28 0.87 -3.23
CA VAL A 26 0.87 1.26 -3.21
C VAL A 26 0.66 2.40 -2.20
N ALA A 27 1.23 2.27 -1.00
CA ALA A 27 1.12 3.29 0.03
C ALA A 27 1.67 4.64 -0.45
N TYR A 28 2.84 4.64 -1.05
CA TYR A 28 3.45 5.86 -1.54
C TYR A 28 2.63 6.50 -2.67
N ALA A 29 2.09 5.69 -3.58
CA ALA A 29 1.27 6.20 -4.66
C ALA A 29 0.03 6.92 -4.11
N ILE A 30 -0.59 6.35 -3.08
CA ILE A 30 -1.76 6.96 -2.45
C ILE A 30 -1.36 8.23 -1.70
N MET A 31 -0.24 8.21 -0.99
CA MET A 31 0.25 9.39 -0.28
C MET A 31 0.53 10.55 -1.24
N ASP A 32 1.17 10.25 -2.37
CA ASP A 32 1.44 11.26 -3.39
C ASP A 32 0.14 11.83 -3.95
N TYR A 33 -0.84 10.96 -4.19
CA TYR A 33 -2.15 11.40 -4.65
C TYR A 33 -2.82 12.31 -3.63
N MET A 34 -2.77 11.93 -2.35
CA MET A 34 -3.37 12.72 -1.28
C MET A 34 -2.71 14.10 -1.18
N GLN A 35 -1.39 14.13 -1.25
CA GLN A 35 -0.65 15.38 -1.17
C GLN A 35 -0.95 16.27 -2.38
N ASP A 36 -0.95 15.69 -3.57
CA ASP A 36 -1.20 16.42 -4.81
C ASP A 36 -2.60 17.03 -4.83
N LYS A 37 -3.59 16.30 -4.35
CA LYS A 37 -5.01 16.73 -4.39
C LYS A 37 -5.46 17.41 -3.10
N GLY A 38 -4.63 17.42 -2.07
CA GLY A 38 -5.01 17.99 -0.78
C GLY A 38 -6.10 17.21 -0.07
N LEU A 39 -6.02 15.89 -0.13
CA LEU A 39 -7.05 15.01 0.42
C LEU A 39 -6.61 14.38 1.73
N SER A 40 -7.59 14.17 2.62
CA SER A 40 -7.38 13.48 3.88
C SER A 40 -7.62 11.97 3.70
N ARG A 41 -7.29 11.20 4.75
CA ARG A 41 -7.59 9.77 4.75
C ARG A 41 -9.08 9.51 4.62
N ASN A 42 -9.90 10.35 5.26
CA ASN A 42 -11.36 10.22 5.14
C ASN A 42 -11.82 10.41 3.69
N ASP A 43 -11.21 11.38 3.01
CA ASP A 43 -11.56 11.64 1.61
C ASP A 43 -11.21 10.45 0.73
N VAL A 44 -10.05 9.86 0.93
CA VAL A 44 -9.63 8.67 0.17
C VAL A 44 -10.54 7.49 0.49
N ALA A 45 -10.87 7.31 1.76
CA ALA A 45 -11.77 6.23 2.19
C ALA A 45 -13.11 6.34 1.47
N GLU A 46 -13.65 7.55 1.38
CA GLU A 46 -14.91 7.79 0.68
C GLU A 46 -14.81 7.45 -0.79
N LYS A 47 -13.73 7.87 -1.45
CA LYS A 47 -13.52 7.58 -2.86
C LYS A 47 -13.39 6.08 -3.14
N LEU A 48 -12.73 5.36 -2.24
CA LEU A 48 -12.52 3.92 -2.39
C LEU A 48 -13.70 3.09 -1.88
N GLY A 49 -14.62 3.70 -1.15
CA GLY A 49 -15.73 2.98 -0.54
C GLY A 49 -15.31 2.06 0.58
N VAL A 50 -14.30 2.47 1.36
CA VAL A 50 -13.77 1.69 2.48
C VAL A 50 -13.72 2.58 3.73
N SER A 51 -13.38 1.98 4.87
CA SER A 51 -13.26 2.74 6.11
C SER A 51 -11.95 3.51 6.16
N PRO A 52 -11.90 4.64 6.92
CA PRO A 52 -10.64 5.35 7.14
C PRO A 52 -9.58 4.48 7.80
N GLN A 53 -9.99 3.53 8.65
CA GLN A 53 -9.08 2.60 9.28
C GLN A 53 -8.39 1.72 8.24
N TYR A 54 -9.13 1.30 7.22
CA TYR A 54 -8.56 0.50 6.15
C TYR A 54 -7.54 1.33 5.34
N VAL A 55 -7.84 2.59 5.07
CA VAL A 55 -6.89 3.49 4.41
C VAL A 55 -5.60 3.60 5.24
N SER A 56 -5.73 3.76 6.56
CA SER A 56 -4.55 3.79 7.44
C SER A 56 -3.75 2.49 7.35
N LYS A 57 -4.43 1.36 7.25
CA LYS A 57 -3.77 0.07 7.09
C LYS A 57 -3.01 0.01 5.77
N ILE A 58 -3.62 0.46 4.68
CA ILE A 58 -2.95 0.52 3.37
C ILE A 58 -1.68 1.37 3.46
N LEU A 59 -1.78 2.53 4.11
CA LEU A 59 -0.67 3.46 4.22
C LEU A 59 0.46 2.95 5.10
N SER A 60 0.20 1.91 5.89
CA SER A 60 1.25 1.27 6.69
C SER A 60 2.26 0.50 5.84
N GLY A 61 1.89 0.19 4.59
CA GLY A 61 2.77 -0.56 3.69
C GLY A 61 2.88 -2.04 4.01
N LYS A 62 1.89 -2.59 4.71
CA LYS A 62 1.92 -3.99 5.16
C LYS A 62 0.71 -4.80 4.72
N VAL A 63 0.00 -4.35 3.69
CA VAL A 63 -1.16 -5.07 3.16
C VAL A 63 -0.74 -5.89 1.96
N ASN A 64 -1.12 -7.17 1.96
CA ASN A 64 -0.90 -8.03 0.81
C ASN A 64 -2.12 -7.93 -0.09
N PHE A 65 -2.01 -7.10 -1.12
CA PHE A 65 -3.12 -6.81 -2.03
C PHE A 65 -3.27 -7.89 -3.08
N SER A 66 -4.53 -8.16 -3.45
CA SER A 66 -4.80 -8.89 -4.68
C SER A 66 -4.65 -7.93 -5.86
N PHE A 67 -4.43 -8.48 -7.05
CA PHE A 67 -4.40 -7.65 -8.26
C PHE A 67 -5.73 -6.93 -8.47
N LYS A 68 -6.84 -7.59 -8.13
CA LYS A 68 -8.15 -6.96 -8.25
C LYS A 68 -8.24 -5.70 -7.39
N THR A 69 -7.79 -5.78 -6.14
CA THR A 69 -7.84 -4.63 -5.24
C THR A 69 -6.94 -3.50 -5.73
N ILE A 70 -5.75 -3.82 -6.23
CA ILE A 70 -4.86 -2.81 -6.79
C ILE A 70 -5.52 -2.13 -7.99
N SER A 71 -6.15 -2.90 -8.88
CA SER A 71 -6.85 -2.34 -10.04
C SER A 71 -7.99 -1.42 -9.61
N GLU A 72 -8.73 -1.81 -8.59
CA GLU A 72 -9.81 -0.97 -8.07
C GLU A 72 -9.29 0.36 -7.51
N ILE A 73 -8.18 0.32 -6.78
CA ILE A 73 -7.55 1.54 -6.26
C ILE A 73 -7.12 2.44 -7.42
N GLU A 74 -6.47 1.87 -8.42
CA GLU A 74 -6.01 2.62 -9.58
C GLU A 74 -7.17 3.27 -10.32
N GLU A 75 -8.24 2.52 -10.54
CA GLU A 75 -9.41 3.04 -11.24
C GLU A 75 -10.14 4.11 -10.44
N CYS A 76 -10.32 3.90 -9.14
CA CYS A 76 -11.04 4.85 -8.30
C CYS A 76 -10.29 6.18 -8.15
N LEU A 77 -8.98 6.14 -8.06
CA LEU A 77 -8.17 7.34 -7.87
C LEU A 77 -7.60 7.89 -9.17
N GLY A 78 -7.69 7.14 -10.25
CA GLY A 78 -7.14 7.57 -11.54
C GLY A 78 -5.62 7.63 -11.54
N ILE A 79 -4.98 6.68 -10.88
CA ILE A 79 -3.52 6.63 -10.76
C ILE A 79 -2.99 5.30 -11.27
N GLU A 80 -1.70 5.24 -11.55
CA GLU A 80 -1.00 4.01 -11.86
C GLU A 80 0.04 3.76 -10.77
N VAL A 81 -0.12 2.66 -10.05
CA VAL A 81 0.81 2.29 -8.98
C VAL A 81 2.10 1.73 -9.55
N PHE A 82 1.97 0.82 -10.50
CA PHE A 82 3.12 0.17 -11.15
C PHE A 82 3.18 0.64 -12.60
N GLN A 83 4.03 1.65 -12.85
CA GLN A 83 4.13 2.27 -14.14
C GLN A 83 4.94 1.41 -15.11
N ALA A 84 4.53 1.41 -16.39
CA ALA A 84 5.20 0.63 -17.42
C ALA A 84 6.67 1.02 -17.55
N ALA A 85 6.98 2.31 -17.46
CA ALA A 85 8.35 2.80 -17.56
C ALA A 85 9.26 2.20 -16.48
N ALA A 86 8.71 1.98 -15.29
CA ALA A 86 9.46 1.36 -14.19
C ALA A 86 9.76 -0.11 -14.46
N MET A 87 8.92 -0.75 -15.25
CA MET A 87 9.12 -2.15 -15.60
C MET A 87 10.17 -2.33 -16.68
N GLU A 88 10.33 -1.34 -17.52
CA GLU A 88 11.31 -1.37 -18.60
C GLU A 88 12.71 -1.10 -18.11
N ALA A 89 12.82 -0.41 -17.02
CA ALA A 89 14.11 -0.11 -16.43
C ALA A 89 14.71 -1.34 -15.77
#